data_be631aee58785af31ca119a56d854eef
#
_entry.id   be631aee58785af31ca119a56d854eef
#
_cell.length_a   1.000
_cell.length_b   1.000
_cell.length_c   1.000
_cell.angle_alpha   90.00
_cell.angle_beta   90.00
_cell.angle_gamma   90.00
#
_symmetry.space_group_name_H-M   'P 1'
#
loop_
_entity.id
_entity.type
_entity.pdbx_description
1 polymer ?
#
loop_
_entity_poly.entity_id
_entity_poly.type
_entity_poly.pdbx_seq_one_letter_code
_entity_poly.pdbx_strand_id
1 'polypeptide(L)'
;KGTMPLPAVGVTDQHSLQQMFLDGPADKGCIQLHCPNLSKGPQFPDDVPDSWEWLRGKTFGDLLNAETLGSAAALVHNGVPLTRLEAAESSMRAAGEVMGLLMATTVLTGWLMNINPLDQPAVELGKRLAYSRLGSSSYPEEAAILKAFLD
;
A
#
# COMPACT_ATOMS: atom_id res chain seq x y z
N LYS A 1 10.44 -0.87 16.76
CA LYS A 1 8.97 -0.98 16.82
C LYS A 1 8.40 -0.27 15.59
N GLY A 2 7.35 -0.79 15.00
CA GLY A 2 6.69 -0.17 13.85
C GLY A 2 6.13 -1.22 12.89
N THR A 3 5.24 -0.78 12.02
CA THR A 3 4.73 -1.55 10.89
C THR A 3 5.37 -1.02 9.61
N MET A 4 5.51 -1.88 8.61
CA MET A 4 5.95 -1.48 7.28
C MET A 4 4.73 -1.49 6.35
N PRO A 5 4.21 -0.34 5.93
CA PRO A 5 3.15 -0.29 4.94
C PRO A 5 3.72 -0.66 3.56
N LEU A 6 3.03 -1.57 2.87
CA LEU A 6 3.34 -1.96 1.49
C LEU A 6 2.18 -1.53 0.61
N PRO A 7 2.40 -0.66 -0.39
CA PRO A 7 1.38 -0.29 -1.35
C PRO A 7 1.12 -1.45 -2.32
N ALA A 8 -0.14 -1.63 -2.69
CA ALA A 8 -0.55 -2.58 -3.71
C ALA A 8 -1.69 -1.97 -4.53
N VAL A 9 -1.66 -2.17 -5.83
CA VAL A 9 -2.67 -1.69 -6.76
C VAL A 9 -3.58 -2.85 -7.16
N GLY A 10 -4.82 -2.81 -6.76
CA GLY A 10 -5.85 -3.73 -7.29
C GLY A 10 -6.25 -3.29 -8.71
N VAL A 11 -6.38 -4.20 -9.65
CA VAL A 11 -6.31 -5.67 -9.54
C VAL A 11 -4.90 -6.24 -9.82
N THR A 12 -4.01 -5.42 -10.38
CA THR A 12 -2.70 -5.85 -10.91
C THR A 12 -1.87 -6.62 -9.89
N ASP A 13 -1.73 -6.05 -8.69
CA ASP A 13 -0.89 -6.64 -7.65
C ASP A 13 -1.57 -7.78 -6.88
N GLN A 14 -2.86 -8.00 -7.06
CA GLN A 14 -3.55 -9.14 -6.47
C GLN A 14 -2.95 -10.46 -6.95
N HIS A 15 -2.60 -10.55 -8.23
CA HIS A 15 -1.99 -11.75 -8.79
C HIS A 15 -0.66 -12.12 -8.09
N SER A 16 0.13 -11.14 -7.69
CA SER A 16 1.46 -11.36 -7.09
C SER A 16 1.45 -11.39 -5.56
N LEU A 17 0.51 -10.73 -4.89
CA LEU A 17 0.53 -10.51 -3.45
C LEU A 17 -0.61 -11.21 -2.69
N GLN A 18 -1.77 -11.41 -3.31
CA GLN A 18 -2.95 -11.88 -2.61
C GLN A 18 -2.79 -13.28 -2.00
N GLN A 19 -2.04 -14.17 -2.68
CA GLN A 19 -1.72 -15.48 -2.13
C GLN A 19 -1.00 -15.38 -0.77
N MET A 20 -0.04 -14.44 -0.66
CA MET A 20 0.68 -14.20 0.61
C MET A 20 -0.21 -13.59 1.68
N PHE A 21 -1.23 -12.83 1.29
CA PHE A 21 -2.17 -12.25 2.26
C PHE A 21 -3.15 -13.29 2.78
N LEU A 22 -3.60 -14.21 1.93
CA LEU A 22 -4.62 -15.20 2.27
C LEU A 22 -4.06 -16.46 2.95
N ASP A 23 -2.90 -16.94 2.51
CA ASP A 23 -2.34 -18.25 2.91
C ASP A 23 -0.91 -18.13 3.49
N GLY A 24 -0.39 -16.93 3.60
CA GLY A 24 0.91 -16.66 4.23
C GLY A 24 0.81 -16.49 5.75
N PRO A 25 1.90 -16.09 6.42
CA PRO A 25 1.89 -15.84 7.87
C PRO A 25 0.82 -14.82 8.27
N ALA A 26 0.12 -15.09 9.39
CA ALA A 26 -0.95 -14.24 9.92
C ALA A 26 -0.38 -13.00 10.67
N ASP A 27 0.47 -12.23 10.00
CA ASP A 27 1.17 -11.05 10.53
C ASP A 27 0.80 -9.75 9.80
N LYS A 28 -0.24 -9.78 8.97
CA LYS A 28 -0.64 -8.69 8.09
C LYS A 28 -2.05 -8.21 8.40
N GLY A 29 -2.28 -6.92 8.21
CA GLY A 29 -3.60 -6.33 8.07
C GLY A 29 -3.66 -5.52 6.77
N CYS A 30 -4.83 -5.37 6.20
CA CYS A 30 -5.03 -4.66 4.95
C CYS A 30 -5.86 -3.39 5.16
N ILE A 31 -5.47 -2.33 4.47
CA ILE A 31 -6.30 -1.14 4.29
C ILE A 31 -6.66 -1.10 2.80
N GLN A 32 -7.94 -1.28 2.49
CA GLN A 32 -8.44 -1.21 1.12
C GLN A 32 -9.05 0.17 0.88
N LEU A 33 -8.46 0.91 -0.04
CA LEU A 33 -9.04 2.16 -0.54
C LEU A 33 -9.87 1.86 -1.77
N HIS A 34 -11.14 2.24 -1.76
CA HIS A 34 -12.09 1.98 -2.81
C HIS A 34 -12.93 3.20 -3.14
N CYS A 35 -13.28 3.35 -4.42
CA CYS A 35 -14.24 4.35 -4.90
C CYS A 35 -15.36 3.61 -5.66
N PRO A 36 -16.55 3.45 -5.08
CA PRO A 36 -17.62 2.65 -5.70
C PRO A 36 -18.23 3.27 -6.95
N ASN A 37 -18.05 4.57 -7.17
CA ASN A 37 -18.64 5.32 -8.29
C ASN A 37 -17.83 5.23 -9.60
N LEU A 38 -17.10 4.13 -9.83
CA LEU A 38 -16.33 3.88 -11.06
C LEU A 38 -17.16 3.27 -12.19
N SER A 39 -18.46 3.04 -12.01
CA SER A 39 -19.36 2.39 -12.98
C SER A 39 -19.58 3.16 -14.30
N LYS A 40 -18.98 4.36 -14.44
CA LYS A 40 -19.04 5.18 -15.66
C LYS A 40 -17.84 4.91 -16.57
N GLY A 41 -17.64 3.70 -16.99
CA GLY A 41 -16.56 3.33 -17.91
C GLY A 41 -17.09 2.76 -19.23
N PRO A 42 -16.19 2.37 -20.14
CA PRO A 42 -16.56 1.60 -21.32
C PRO A 42 -17.36 0.35 -20.93
N GLN A 43 -18.33 -0.01 -21.75
CA GLN A 43 -19.10 -1.24 -21.58
C GLN A 43 -18.45 -2.39 -22.32
N PHE A 44 -18.63 -3.60 -21.82
CA PHE A 44 -18.34 -4.80 -22.57
C PHE A 44 -19.29 -4.91 -23.76
N PRO A 45 -18.81 -5.36 -24.92
CA PRO A 45 -19.65 -5.54 -26.12
C PRO A 45 -20.72 -6.60 -25.90
N ASP A 46 -21.78 -6.56 -26.71
CA ASP A 46 -22.87 -7.54 -26.64
C ASP A 46 -22.46 -8.92 -27.18
N ASP A 47 -21.43 -8.99 -28.00
CA ASP A 47 -20.88 -10.19 -28.65
C ASP A 47 -19.77 -10.88 -27.84
N VAL A 48 -19.80 -10.77 -26.52
CA VAL A 48 -18.88 -11.50 -25.65
C VAL A 48 -19.06 -13.02 -25.84
N PRO A 49 -17.98 -13.83 -25.72
CA PRO A 49 -18.07 -15.28 -25.73
C PRO A 49 -19.08 -15.80 -24.68
N ASP A 50 -19.73 -16.93 -24.96
CA ASP A 50 -20.72 -17.53 -24.06
C ASP A 50 -20.20 -17.76 -22.63
N SER A 51 -18.91 -18.13 -22.51
CA SER A 51 -18.24 -18.28 -21.22
C SER A 51 -18.13 -16.97 -20.41
N TRP A 52 -18.37 -15.84 -21.04
CA TRP A 52 -18.30 -14.48 -20.45
C TRP A 52 -19.65 -13.76 -20.51
N GLU A 53 -20.75 -14.48 -20.76
CA GLU A 53 -22.08 -13.89 -20.85
C GLU A 53 -22.46 -13.00 -19.66
N TRP A 54 -21.94 -13.31 -18.48
CA TRP A 54 -22.11 -12.54 -17.26
C TRP A 54 -21.52 -11.12 -17.33
N LEU A 55 -20.64 -10.81 -18.31
CA LEU A 55 -20.11 -9.48 -18.58
C LEU A 55 -20.99 -8.63 -19.49
N ARG A 56 -21.94 -9.26 -20.22
CA ARG A 56 -22.77 -8.53 -21.19
C ARG A 56 -23.51 -7.38 -20.52
N GLY A 57 -23.36 -6.16 -21.11
CA GLY A 57 -23.96 -4.93 -20.59
C GLY A 57 -23.35 -4.39 -19.31
N LYS A 58 -22.30 -5.03 -18.78
CA LYS A 58 -21.52 -4.51 -17.66
C LYS A 58 -20.48 -3.51 -18.14
N THR A 59 -20.05 -2.66 -17.25
CA THR A 59 -18.91 -1.74 -17.48
C THR A 59 -17.62 -2.31 -16.88
N PHE A 60 -16.48 -1.80 -17.31
CA PHE A 60 -15.21 -2.08 -16.64
C PHE A 60 -15.22 -1.64 -15.16
N GLY A 61 -15.97 -0.58 -14.84
CA GLY A 61 -16.17 -0.17 -13.46
C GLY A 61 -16.95 -1.18 -12.63
N ASP A 62 -17.98 -1.83 -13.22
CA ASP A 62 -18.70 -2.91 -12.55
C ASP A 62 -17.80 -4.10 -12.27
N LEU A 63 -16.94 -4.48 -13.23
CA LEU A 63 -15.95 -5.53 -13.03
C LEU A 63 -14.98 -5.19 -11.89
N LEU A 64 -14.37 -4.00 -11.92
CA LEU A 64 -13.45 -3.55 -10.88
C LEU A 64 -14.11 -3.51 -9.49
N ASN A 65 -15.36 -3.06 -9.41
CA ASN A 65 -16.11 -3.06 -8.15
C ASN A 65 -16.35 -4.50 -7.65
N ALA A 66 -16.69 -5.43 -8.53
CA ALA A 66 -16.88 -6.84 -8.18
C ALA A 66 -15.58 -7.49 -7.68
N GLU A 67 -14.47 -7.27 -8.35
CA GLU A 67 -13.15 -7.76 -7.95
C GLU A 67 -12.69 -7.16 -6.60
N THR A 68 -12.94 -5.86 -6.40
CA THR A 68 -12.64 -5.18 -5.14
C THR A 68 -13.44 -5.78 -3.99
N LEU A 69 -14.71 -6.07 -4.20
CA LEU A 69 -15.56 -6.70 -3.20
C LEU A 69 -15.17 -8.17 -2.96
N GLY A 70 -14.88 -8.90 -4.03
CA GLY A 70 -14.41 -10.29 -3.96
C GLY A 70 -13.13 -10.44 -3.16
N SER A 71 -12.14 -9.58 -3.43
CA SER A 71 -10.88 -9.53 -2.68
C SER A 71 -11.10 -9.22 -1.20
N ALA A 72 -11.95 -8.23 -0.88
CA ALA A 72 -12.28 -7.88 0.48
C ALA A 72 -12.93 -9.06 1.23
N ALA A 73 -13.90 -9.72 0.59
CA ALA A 73 -14.58 -10.87 1.15
C ALA A 73 -13.61 -12.04 1.39
N ALA A 74 -12.69 -12.30 0.46
CA ALA A 74 -11.69 -13.35 0.60
C ALA A 74 -10.73 -13.07 1.77
N LEU A 75 -10.26 -11.84 1.93
CA LEU A 75 -9.40 -11.43 3.05
C LEU A 75 -10.11 -11.68 4.39
N VAL A 76 -11.33 -11.20 4.54
CA VAL A 76 -12.11 -11.36 5.78
C VAL A 76 -12.43 -12.83 6.05
N HIS A 77 -12.80 -13.61 5.01
CA HIS A 77 -13.06 -15.04 5.13
C HIS A 77 -11.85 -15.81 5.66
N ASN A 78 -10.64 -15.42 5.26
CA ASN A 78 -9.39 -16.03 5.72
C ASN A 78 -8.84 -15.39 7.02
N GLY A 79 -9.62 -14.56 7.70
CA GLY A 79 -9.24 -13.98 9.00
C GLY A 79 -8.23 -12.85 8.93
N VAL A 80 -7.98 -12.28 7.75
CA VAL A 80 -7.09 -11.14 7.59
C VAL A 80 -7.81 -9.86 8.03
N PRO A 81 -7.29 -9.11 9.02
CA PRO A 81 -7.87 -7.84 9.42
C PRO A 81 -7.96 -6.86 8.25
N LEU A 82 -9.15 -6.35 7.99
CA LEU A 82 -9.40 -5.45 6.87
C LEU A 82 -10.09 -4.17 7.34
N THR A 83 -9.51 -3.02 6.98
CA THR A 83 -10.16 -1.72 7.05
C THR A 83 -10.49 -1.26 5.64
N ARG A 84 -11.75 -0.93 5.36
CA ARG A 84 -12.16 -0.36 4.07
C ARG A 84 -12.35 1.14 4.20
N LEU A 85 -11.69 1.88 3.33
CA LEU A 85 -11.84 3.32 3.16
C LEU A 85 -12.56 3.56 1.83
N GLU A 86 -13.77 4.10 1.89
CA GLU A 86 -14.58 4.39 0.70
C GLU A 86 -14.55 5.89 0.41
N ALA A 87 -13.96 6.26 -0.73
CA ALA A 87 -14.04 7.61 -1.26
C ALA A 87 -15.38 7.79 -1.99
N ALA A 88 -16.12 8.83 -1.68
CA ALA A 88 -17.42 9.09 -2.30
C ALA A 88 -17.33 9.32 -3.81
N GLU A 89 -16.18 9.82 -4.28
CA GLU A 89 -15.93 10.11 -5.69
C GLU A 89 -14.43 9.97 -6.03
N SER A 90 -14.13 9.74 -7.30
CA SER A 90 -12.76 9.79 -7.81
C SER A 90 -12.43 11.24 -8.21
N SER A 91 -11.92 12.01 -7.26
CA SER A 91 -11.57 13.43 -7.45
C SER A 91 -10.28 13.81 -6.75
N MET A 92 -9.69 14.93 -7.15
CA MET A 92 -8.50 15.49 -6.48
C MET A 92 -8.79 15.86 -5.03
N ARG A 93 -10.03 16.25 -4.74
CA ARG A 93 -10.48 16.51 -3.37
C ARG A 93 -10.45 15.25 -2.52
N ALA A 94 -11.07 14.16 -3.00
CA ALA A 94 -11.07 12.88 -2.30
C ALA A 94 -9.64 12.34 -2.09
N ALA A 95 -8.77 12.50 -3.09
CA ALA A 95 -7.36 12.16 -2.94
C ALA A 95 -6.68 12.95 -1.81
N GLY A 96 -6.93 14.26 -1.73
CA GLY A 96 -6.42 15.10 -0.64
C GLY A 96 -6.96 14.71 0.74
N GLU A 97 -8.23 14.35 0.83
CA GLU A 97 -8.86 13.86 2.07
C GLU A 97 -8.22 12.54 2.55
N VAL A 98 -7.99 11.60 1.64
CA VAL A 98 -7.29 10.33 1.95
C VAL A 98 -5.84 10.58 2.38
N MET A 99 -5.11 11.44 1.67
CA MET A 99 -3.74 11.80 2.05
C MET A 99 -3.69 12.42 3.45
N GLY A 100 -4.57 13.36 3.75
CA GLY A 100 -4.67 13.98 5.08
C GLY A 100 -4.99 12.97 6.18
N LEU A 101 -5.91 12.05 5.91
CA LEU A 101 -6.24 10.95 6.82
C LEU A 101 -5.02 10.06 7.10
N LEU A 102 -4.30 9.64 6.05
CA LEU A 102 -3.13 8.76 6.21
C LEU A 102 -1.97 9.47 6.93
N MET A 103 -1.74 10.76 6.66
CA MET A 103 -0.75 11.56 7.39
C MET A 103 -1.08 11.65 8.88
N ALA A 104 -2.33 11.98 9.22
CA ALA A 104 -2.78 12.02 10.61
C ALA A 104 -2.66 10.64 11.28
N THR A 105 -3.07 9.58 10.59
CA THR A 105 -2.96 8.20 11.07
C THR A 105 -1.51 7.83 11.38
N THR A 106 -0.56 8.21 10.52
CA THR A 106 0.87 7.95 10.74
C THR A 106 1.37 8.57 12.04
N VAL A 107 1.06 9.86 12.26
CA VAL A 107 1.47 10.57 13.48
C VAL A 107 0.82 9.94 14.72
N LEU A 108 -0.49 9.72 14.69
CA LEU A 108 -1.23 9.13 15.81
C LEU A 108 -0.75 7.71 16.13
N THR A 109 -0.49 6.89 15.11
CA THR A 109 0.05 5.54 15.30
C THR A 109 1.43 5.59 15.97
N GLY A 110 2.30 6.49 15.54
CA GLY A 110 3.61 6.69 16.18
C GLY A 110 3.47 6.99 17.67
N TRP A 111 2.59 7.90 18.05
CA TRP A 111 2.33 8.23 19.46
C TRP A 111 1.74 7.04 20.22
N LEU A 112 0.78 6.32 19.65
CA LEU A 112 0.19 5.12 20.29
C LEU A 112 1.23 4.01 20.49
N MET A 113 2.22 3.91 19.61
CA MET A 113 3.33 2.97 19.72
C MET A 113 4.48 3.46 20.63
N ASN A 114 4.34 4.65 21.20
CA ASN A 114 5.38 5.35 21.97
C ASN A 114 6.70 5.48 21.16
N ILE A 115 6.56 6.00 19.95
CA ILE A 115 7.63 6.33 19.00
C ILE A 115 7.51 7.82 18.67
N ASN A 116 8.63 8.53 18.51
CA ASN A 116 8.59 9.88 17.96
C ASN A 116 8.30 9.82 16.45
N PRO A 117 7.10 10.25 15.98
CA PRO A 117 6.75 10.19 14.57
C PRO A 117 7.33 11.34 13.73
N LEU A 118 7.99 12.31 14.38
CA LEU A 118 8.45 13.55 13.74
C LEU A 118 9.95 13.55 13.46
N ASP A 119 10.65 12.44 13.70
CA ASP A 119 12.09 12.31 13.53
C ASP A 119 12.46 10.96 12.90
N GLN A 120 13.59 10.96 12.17
CA GLN A 120 14.11 9.79 11.47
C GLN A 120 15.63 9.62 11.70
N PRO A 121 16.11 9.43 12.93
CA PRO A 121 17.54 9.40 13.22
C PRO A 121 18.30 8.27 12.50
N ALA A 122 17.63 7.15 12.18
CA ALA A 122 18.27 6.01 11.53
C ALA A 122 18.78 6.31 10.11
N VAL A 123 18.19 7.28 9.39
CA VAL A 123 18.64 7.63 8.03
C VAL A 123 19.92 8.47 8.01
N GLU A 124 20.31 9.06 9.15
CA GLU A 124 21.50 9.91 9.23
C GLU A 124 22.80 9.12 9.10
N LEU A 125 22.83 7.88 9.59
CA LEU A 125 24.01 7.03 9.46
C LEU A 125 24.43 6.84 7.99
N GLY A 126 23.50 6.54 7.11
CA GLY A 126 23.77 6.38 5.67
C GLY A 126 24.36 7.63 5.03
N LYS A 127 23.88 8.82 5.40
CA LYS A 127 24.40 10.09 4.92
C LYS A 127 25.82 10.32 5.41
N ARG A 128 26.11 10.08 6.69
CA ARG A 128 27.45 10.24 7.27
C ARG A 128 28.44 9.27 6.64
N LEU A 129 28.05 8.03 6.41
CA LEU A 129 28.85 7.06 5.66
C LEU A 129 29.17 7.54 4.24
N ALA A 130 28.19 8.10 3.54
CA ALA A 130 28.40 8.67 2.21
C ALA A 130 29.38 9.87 2.24
N TYR A 131 29.25 10.78 3.19
CA TYR A 131 30.18 11.90 3.36
C TYR A 131 31.59 11.41 3.68
N SER A 132 31.76 10.43 4.56
CA SER A 132 33.05 9.82 4.86
C SER A 132 33.66 9.18 3.61
N ARG A 133 32.89 8.47 2.80
CA ARG A 133 33.33 7.87 1.53
C ARG A 133 33.80 8.91 0.52
N LEU A 134 33.22 10.10 0.55
CA LEU A 134 33.61 11.24 -0.30
C LEU A 134 34.81 12.04 0.25
N GLY A 135 35.41 11.60 1.35
CA GLY A 135 36.62 12.19 1.92
C GLY A 135 36.40 13.24 3.01
N SER A 136 35.18 13.34 3.57
CA SER A 136 34.93 14.21 4.72
C SER A 136 35.66 13.69 5.96
N SER A 137 36.53 14.53 6.55
CA SER A 137 37.26 14.24 7.79
C SER A 137 36.38 14.34 9.05
N SER A 138 35.14 14.80 8.94
CA SER A 138 34.22 14.98 10.06
C SER A 138 33.62 13.70 10.59
N TYR A 139 33.82 12.57 9.90
CA TYR A 139 33.16 11.29 10.18
C TYR A 139 34.17 10.13 10.26
N PRO A 140 35.09 10.13 11.25
CA PRO A 140 36.14 9.10 11.37
C PRO A 140 35.58 7.73 11.79
N GLU A 141 34.51 7.68 12.58
CA GLU A 141 33.85 6.42 12.97
C GLU A 141 33.21 5.74 11.78
N GLU A 142 32.57 6.53 10.92
CA GLU A 142 31.93 6.04 9.69
C GLU A 142 32.98 5.55 8.67
N ALA A 143 34.19 6.14 8.67
CA ALA A 143 35.31 5.65 7.86
C ALA A 143 35.73 4.23 8.30
N ALA A 144 35.77 3.97 9.59
CA ALA A 144 36.08 2.63 10.13
C ALA A 144 35.00 1.60 9.76
N ILE A 145 33.72 1.99 9.83
CA ILE A 145 32.58 1.12 9.42
C ILE A 145 32.70 0.78 7.94
N LEU A 146 32.98 1.77 7.09
CA LEU A 146 33.13 1.56 5.64
C LEU A 146 34.31 0.65 5.32
N LYS A 147 35.43 0.81 6.01
CA LYS A 147 36.60 -0.05 5.84
C LYS A 147 36.25 -1.51 6.16
N ALA A 148 35.63 -1.76 7.30
CA ALA A 148 35.20 -3.10 7.72
C ALA A 148 34.14 -3.73 6.79
N PHE A 149 33.39 -2.93 6.05
CA PHE A 149 32.40 -3.42 5.07
C PHE A 149 33.05 -3.79 3.72
N LEU A 150 34.17 -3.14 3.36
CA LEU A 150 34.84 -3.32 2.06
C LEU A 150 35.96 -4.38 2.10
N ASP A 151 36.49 -4.70 3.29
CA ASP A 151 37.44 -5.79 3.55
C ASP A 151 36.73 -7.15 3.58
#